data_dbd59e19f7858b1ae84d0eb5ad3e4a26
#
_entry.id   dbd59e19f7858b1ae84d0eb5ad3e4a26
#
_cell.length_a   1.000
_cell.length_b   1.000
_cell.length_c   1.000
_cell.angle_alpha   90.00
_cell.angle_beta   90.00
_cell.angle_gamma   90.00
#
_symmetry.space_group_name_H-M   'P 1'
#
loop_
_entity.id
_entity.type
_entity.pdbx_description
1 polymer ?
#
loop_
_entity_poly.entity_id
_entity_poly.type
_entity_poly.pdbx_seq_one_letter_code
_entity_poly.pdbx_strand_id
1 'polypeptide(L)'
;NLKEVYDYVFIDTPPIGIVTDAGILSTYSDGVAMVVGSGEVSIELAKVSVERLNKINANLIGVILNKFNIEGTNSQYGYYGMYYEEDNGSRLSRNKKNKRKKLNIFSKKK
;
A
#
# COMPACT_ATOMS: atom_id res chain seq x y z
N ASN A 1 -21.47 12.01 -16.08
CA ASN A 1 -20.02 12.15 -15.93
C ASN A 1 -19.70 12.04 -14.42
N LEU A 2 -18.85 11.07 -14.02
CA LEU A 2 -18.54 10.85 -12.61
C LEU A 2 -17.83 12.05 -11.96
N LYS A 3 -17.03 12.78 -12.73
CA LYS A 3 -16.33 13.98 -12.26
C LYS A 3 -17.26 15.15 -11.88
N GLU A 4 -18.52 15.13 -12.29
CA GLU A 4 -19.51 16.15 -11.92
C GLU A 4 -20.23 15.84 -10.61
N VAL A 5 -20.12 14.59 -10.16
CA VAL A 5 -20.85 14.06 -8.99
C VAL A 5 -19.93 13.80 -7.80
N TYR A 6 -18.67 13.44 -8.06
CA TYR A 6 -17.71 13.02 -7.03
C TYR A 6 -16.46 13.89 -7.04
N ASP A 7 -15.95 14.22 -5.86
CA ASP A 7 -14.67 14.94 -5.68
C ASP A 7 -13.48 14.06 -6.09
N TYR A 8 -13.59 12.74 -5.87
CA TYR A 8 -12.56 11.75 -6.23
C TYR A 8 -13.19 10.52 -6.84
N VAL A 9 -12.57 10.02 -7.91
CA VAL A 9 -12.91 8.74 -8.54
C VAL A 9 -11.64 7.88 -8.59
N PHE A 10 -11.64 6.78 -7.86
CA PHE A 10 -10.54 5.81 -7.88
C PHE A 10 -10.88 4.67 -8.84
N ILE A 11 -9.92 4.34 -9.71
CA ILE A 11 -10.03 3.23 -10.64
C ILE A 11 -8.98 2.20 -10.23
N ASP A 12 -9.43 1.05 -9.73
CA ASP A 12 -8.57 -0.10 -9.46
C ASP A 12 -8.37 -0.91 -10.73
N THR A 13 -7.12 -1.29 -11.01
CA THR A 13 -6.73 -1.93 -12.27
C THR A 13 -5.86 -3.16 -12.01
N PRO A 14 -5.87 -4.15 -12.93
CA PRO A 14 -4.87 -5.19 -12.94
C PRO A 14 -3.44 -4.64 -13.06
N PRO A 15 -2.41 -5.46 -12.71
CA PRO A 15 -1.02 -5.02 -12.75
C PRO A 15 -0.59 -4.57 -14.15
N ILE A 16 0.01 -3.38 -14.26
CA ILE A 16 0.49 -2.79 -15.52
C ILE A 16 1.54 -3.65 -16.24
N GLY A 17 2.22 -4.54 -15.50
CA GLY A 17 3.20 -5.47 -16.06
C GLY A 17 2.57 -6.61 -16.86
N ILE A 18 1.28 -6.89 -16.68
CA ILE A 18 0.60 -8.07 -17.21
C ILE A 18 -0.36 -7.70 -18.34
N VAL A 19 -1.15 -6.64 -18.15
CA VAL A 19 -2.19 -6.22 -19.09
C VAL A 19 -2.07 -4.75 -19.47
N THR A 20 -2.65 -4.39 -20.61
CA THR A 20 -2.59 -3.02 -21.15
C THR A 20 -3.62 -2.08 -20.54
N ASP A 21 -4.63 -2.61 -19.85
CA ASP A 21 -5.80 -1.85 -19.37
C ASP A 21 -5.40 -0.70 -18.44
N ALA A 22 -4.49 -0.96 -17.50
CA ALA A 22 -3.94 0.07 -16.62
C ALA A 22 -3.28 1.21 -17.41
N GLY A 23 -2.55 0.87 -18.48
CA GLY A 23 -1.93 1.85 -19.37
C GLY A 23 -2.96 2.71 -20.09
N ILE A 24 -4.01 2.09 -20.63
CA ILE A 24 -5.09 2.81 -21.32
C ILE A 24 -5.82 3.73 -20.35
N LEU A 25 -6.23 3.22 -19.19
CA LEU A 25 -6.95 4.00 -18.17
C LEU A 25 -6.12 5.17 -17.63
N SER A 26 -4.81 5.00 -17.54
CA SER A 26 -3.89 6.05 -17.07
C SER A 26 -3.93 7.30 -17.95
N THR A 27 -4.20 7.16 -19.25
CA THR A 27 -4.26 8.29 -20.19
C THR A 27 -5.52 9.15 -20.02
N TYR A 28 -6.55 8.61 -19.35
CA TYR A 28 -7.82 9.30 -19.07
C TYR A 28 -7.90 9.79 -17.60
N SER A 29 -6.96 9.41 -16.75
CA SER A 29 -6.93 9.79 -15.34
C SER A 29 -6.14 11.08 -15.12
N ASP A 30 -6.48 11.83 -14.09
CA ASP A 30 -5.77 13.04 -13.70
C ASP A 30 -4.44 12.71 -13.00
N GLY A 31 -4.30 11.49 -12.47
CA GLY A 31 -3.07 11.01 -11.86
C GLY A 31 -3.07 9.49 -11.66
N VAL A 32 -1.88 8.92 -11.59
CA VAL A 32 -1.64 7.49 -11.37
C VAL A 32 -0.81 7.32 -10.10
N ALA A 33 -1.29 6.53 -9.16
CA ALA A 33 -0.49 6.04 -8.04
C ALA A 33 -0.13 4.58 -8.31
N MET A 34 1.18 4.26 -8.40
CA MET A 34 1.63 2.89 -8.59
C MET A 34 1.79 2.21 -7.23
N VAL A 35 1.13 1.07 -7.03
CA VAL A 35 1.26 0.27 -5.80
C VAL A 35 2.24 -0.87 -6.03
N VAL A 36 3.25 -0.98 -5.15
CA VAL A 36 4.30 -2.02 -5.20
C VAL A 36 4.28 -2.82 -3.91
N GLY A 37 4.17 -4.15 -4.01
CA GLY A 37 4.27 -5.05 -2.87
C GLY A 37 5.72 -5.24 -2.44
N SER A 38 6.03 -4.89 -1.19
CA SER A 38 7.35 -5.11 -0.61
C SER A 38 7.67 -6.60 -0.52
N GLY A 39 8.81 -7.02 -1.04
CA GLY A 39 9.21 -8.41 -1.08
C GLY A 39 8.52 -9.26 -2.16
N GLU A 40 7.52 -8.73 -2.87
CA GLU A 40 6.80 -9.43 -3.95
C GLU A 40 7.25 -8.97 -5.35
N VAL A 41 7.68 -7.73 -5.46
CA VAL A 41 8.09 -7.12 -6.74
C VAL A 41 9.55 -6.69 -6.64
N SER A 42 10.37 -7.11 -7.60
CA SER A 42 11.76 -6.64 -7.66
C SER A 42 11.85 -5.17 -8.07
N ILE A 43 12.93 -4.52 -7.67
CA ILE A 43 13.18 -3.11 -8.00
C ILE A 43 13.26 -2.92 -9.53
N GLU A 44 13.84 -3.87 -10.24
CA GLU A 44 13.96 -3.85 -11.70
C GLU A 44 12.60 -3.87 -12.38
N LEU A 45 11.70 -4.75 -11.91
CA LEU A 45 10.34 -4.83 -12.43
C LEU A 45 9.52 -3.57 -12.13
N ALA A 46 9.70 -2.99 -10.93
CA ALA A 46 9.09 -1.72 -10.58
C ALA A 46 9.57 -0.59 -11.49
N LYS A 47 10.88 -0.49 -11.77
CA LYS A 47 11.46 0.48 -12.70
C LYS A 47 10.90 0.33 -14.12
N VAL A 48 10.82 -0.89 -14.64
CA VAL A 48 10.21 -1.16 -15.95
C VAL A 48 8.76 -0.70 -16.00
N SER A 49 8.01 -0.88 -14.92
CA SER A 49 6.62 -0.43 -14.83
C SER A 49 6.50 1.10 -14.87
N VAL A 50 7.38 1.81 -14.16
CA VAL A 50 7.49 3.28 -14.23
C VAL A 50 7.84 3.75 -15.63
N GLU A 51 8.82 3.11 -16.29
CA GLU A 51 9.19 3.45 -17.67
C GLU A 51 8.03 3.26 -18.66
N ARG A 52 7.23 2.22 -18.47
CA ARG A 52 6.01 1.99 -19.29
C ARG A 52 5.00 3.13 -19.12
N LEU A 53 4.74 3.56 -17.88
CA LEU A 53 3.86 4.70 -17.59
C LEU A 53 4.40 6.00 -18.22
N ASN A 54 5.69 6.23 -18.11
CA ASN A 54 6.34 7.40 -18.70
C ASN A 54 6.26 7.40 -20.24
N LYS A 55 6.44 6.24 -20.89
CA LYS A 55 6.35 6.12 -22.36
C LYS A 55 4.99 6.47 -22.93
N ILE A 56 3.93 6.28 -22.15
CA ILE A 56 2.56 6.64 -22.56
C ILE A 56 2.14 8.02 -21.99
N ASN A 57 3.08 8.79 -21.43
CA ASN A 57 2.85 10.10 -20.81
C ASN A 57 1.79 10.06 -19.69
N ALA A 58 1.71 8.97 -18.95
CA ALA A 58 0.84 8.90 -17.79
C ALA A 58 1.36 9.85 -16.68
N ASN A 59 0.44 10.58 -16.04
CA ASN A 59 0.79 11.45 -14.92
C ASN A 59 1.03 10.62 -13.64
N LEU A 60 2.23 10.05 -13.49
CA LEU A 60 2.61 9.30 -12.29
C LEU A 60 2.85 10.25 -11.12
N ILE A 61 1.90 10.30 -10.17
CA ILE A 61 1.96 11.16 -8.99
C ILE A 61 2.79 10.58 -7.85
N GLY A 62 3.03 9.26 -7.85
CA GLY A 62 3.88 8.62 -6.86
C GLY A 62 3.80 7.09 -6.86
N VAL A 63 4.61 6.50 -5.98
CA VAL A 63 4.66 5.05 -5.74
C VAL A 63 4.31 4.77 -4.29
N ILE A 64 3.40 3.84 -4.05
CA ILE A 64 2.99 3.39 -2.72
C ILE A 64 3.63 2.03 -2.46
N LEU A 65 4.49 1.94 -1.42
CA LEU A 65 5.03 0.67 -0.96
C LEU A 65 4.03 0.01 -0.02
N ASN A 66 3.41 -1.07 -0.47
CA ASN A 66 2.45 -1.87 0.30
C ASN A 66 3.12 -3.10 0.93
N LYS A 67 2.49 -3.73 1.90
CA LYS A 67 2.97 -4.95 2.59
C LYS A 67 4.36 -4.81 3.22
N PHE A 68 4.78 -3.60 3.54
CA PHE A 68 6.05 -3.37 4.22
C PHE A 68 5.98 -3.86 5.67
N ASN A 69 6.86 -4.81 6.03
CA ASN A 69 6.93 -5.34 7.39
C ASN A 69 7.97 -4.53 8.21
N ILE A 70 7.49 -3.74 9.13
CA ILE A 70 8.32 -2.91 10.02
C ILE A 70 9.03 -3.76 11.10
N GLU A 71 8.44 -4.89 11.52
CA GLU A 71 8.96 -5.72 12.63
C GLU A 71 10.25 -6.49 12.28
N GLY A 72 10.55 -6.68 11.01
CA GLY A 72 11.74 -7.43 10.53
C GLY A 72 12.94 -6.58 10.15
N THR A 73 12.80 -5.27 10.13
CA THR A 73 13.88 -4.38 9.71
C THR A 73 14.59 -3.76 10.92
N ASN A 74 15.73 -4.34 11.31
CA ASN A 74 16.78 -3.68 12.10
C ASN A 74 17.39 -2.49 11.33
N SER A 75 16.63 -1.83 10.48
CA SER A 75 17.08 -0.80 9.58
C SER A 75 16.59 0.57 10.04
N GLN A 76 17.33 1.57 9.65
CA GLN A 76 17.13 3.00 9.82
C GLN A 76 15.66 3.49 9.64
N TYR A 77 14.83 2.72 8.94
CA TYR A 77 13.40 2.98 8.73
C TYR A 77 12.52 2.67 9.95
N GLY A 78 12.92 1.77 10.84
CA GLY A 78 12.24 1.54 12.12
C GLY A 78 12.29 2.78 13.02
N TYR A 79 13.33 3.60 12.87
CA TYR A 79 13.50 4.85 13.60
C TYR A 79 12.47 5.92 13.19
N TYR A 80 12.12 6.00 11.91
CA TYR A 80 11.10 6.95 11.42
C TYR A 80 9.69 6.57 11.86
N GLY A 81 9.36 5.29 11.94
CA GLY A 81 8.06 4.83 12.46
C GLY A 81 7.83 5.21 13.91
N MET A 82 8.90 5.24 14.72
CA MET A 82 8.86 5.61 16.13
C MET A 82 8.55 7.10 16.37
N TYR A 83 9.02 7.99 15.50
CA TYR A 83 8.74 9.42 15.57
C TYR A 83 7.27 9.77 15.26
N TYR A 84 6.61 9.02 14.37
CA TYR A 84 5.19 9.22 14.06
C TYR A 84 4.25 8.64 15.14
N GLU A 85 4.69 7.67 15.96
CA GLU A 85 3.94 7.18 17.11
C GLU A 85 4.01 8.11 18.32
N GLU A 86 5.09 8.85 18.52
CA GLU A 86 5.25 9.77 19.65
C GLU A 86 4.38 11.04 19.51
N ASP A 87 4.17 11.54 18.30
CA ASP A 87 3.36 12.75 18.06
C ASP A 87 1.85 12.47 18.12
N ASN A 88 1.42 11.22 17.97
CA ASN A 88 0.06 10.74 18.20
C ASN A 88 -0.12 10.11 19.60
N GLY A 89 0.80 10.39 20.51
CA GLY A 89 0.83 9.86 21.85
C GLY A 89 -0.43 10.17 22.64
N SER A 90 -1.05 9.14 23.09
CA SER A 90 -1.83 8.95 24.32
C SER A 90 -3.15 8.20 24.23
N ARG A 91 -3.61 7.72 23.06
CA ARG A 91 -4.93 7.04 23.00
C ARG A 91 -4.94 5.55 22.68
N LEU A 92 -3.83 4.92 22.27
CA LEU A 92 -3.83 3.50 21.84
C LEU A 92 -3.16 2.50 22.77
N SER A 93 -2.49 2.95 23.87
CA SER A 93 -1.76 2.06 24.77
C SER A 93 -2.66 1.27 25.76
N ARG A 94 -3.96 1.51 25.82
CA ARG A 94 -4.84 0.81 26.79
C ARG A 94 -5.50 -0.48 26.29
N ASN A 95 -5.34 -0.88 25.02
CA ASN A 95 -6.08 -2.03 24.47
C ASN A 95 -5.25 -3.30 24.17
N LYS A 96 -3.92 -3.27 24.41
CA LYS A 96 -3.06 -4.45 24.11
C LYS A 96 -3.03 -5.52 25.23
N LYS A 97 -3.54 -5.24 26.43
CA LYS A 97 -3.50 -6.22 27.55
C LYS A 97 -4.69 -7.20 27.63
N ASN A 98 -5.76 -6.97 26.88
CA ASN A 98 -6.98 -7.81 27.02
C ASN A 98 -7.20 -8.85 25.90
N LYS A 99 -6.32 -8.94 24.89
CA LYS A 99 -6.51 -9.92 23.78
C LYS A 99 -5.81 -11.27 23.97
N ARG A 100 -5.01 -11.45 25.03
CA ARG A 100 -4.31 -12.75 25.27
C ARG A 100 -5.03 -13.74 26.16
N LYS A 101 -6.24 -13.47 26.63
CA LYS A 101 -6.98 -14.38 27.54
C LYS A 101 -8.18 -15.14 26.93
N LYS A 102 -8.40 -15.06 25.61
CA LYS A 102 -9.60 -15.68 25.00
C LYS A 102 -9.33 -16.83 24.02
N LEU A 103 -8.13 -17.39 23.99
CA LEU A 103 -7.81 -18.47 23.03
C LEU A 103 -7.60 -19.86 23.65
N ASN A 104 -8.14 -20.15 24.85
CA ASN A 104 -7.97 -21.45 25.50
C ASN A 104 -9.30 -22.16 25.86
N ILE A 105 -10.34 -22.06 25.03
CA ILE A 105 -11.64 -22.71 25.33
C ILE A 105 -12.05 -23.81 24.33
N PHE A 106 -11.18 -24.26 23.45
CA PHE A 106 -11.49 -25.44 22.63
C PHE A 106 -10.35 -26.46 22.66
N SER A 107 -10.13 -27.09 23.81
CA SER A 107 -9.56 -28.42 23.87
C SER A 107 -10.15 -29.13 25.10
N LYS A 108 -11.16 -29.95 24.87
CA LYS A 108 -11.47 -31.22 25.54
C LYS A 108 -12.86 -31.69 25.17
N LYS A 109 -12.93 -32.78 24.48
CA LYS A 109 -13.55 -34.07 24.85
C LYS A 109 -13.78 -34.86 23.58
N LYS A 110 -13.30 -35.93 23.55
CA LYS A 110 -13.14 -37.34 23.71
C LYS A 110 -12.75 -37.94 22.39
#